data_f9f87d511f91150e70ee83224d8ab75e
#
_entry.id   f9f87d511f91150e70ee83224d8ab75e
#
_cell.length_a   1.000
_cell.length_b   1.000
_cell.length_c   1.000
_cell.angle_alpha   90.00
_cell.angle_beta   90.00
_cell.angle_gamma   90.00
#
_symmetry.space_group_name_H-M   'P 1'
#
loop_
_entity.id
_entity.type
_entity.pdbx_description
1 polymer ?
#
loop_
_entity_poly.entity_id
_entity_poly.type
_entity_poly.pdbx_seq_one_letter_code
_entity_poly.pdbx_strand_id
1 'polypeptide(L)'
;TKYKKVIINFKIVCIRDKIMKYKIVVDSCCDLTADMKNWDNFEIVPLTLEIGDYRIFDDENFNQDDFIARMKANGGNAKSACPAPDAFKKAYEGDYEAVFVLTITNQLSGTYNSALQGKMLYEEEFNDDKKIIVFDSLATSGLETLVAKKIKALAESGKNTDDIQKEIESYIVNNTGLYFCLESLDALKSNGRLFALAAKVLEKIRVKLICRRTTQGNISLAAQDITLNRAMMKMSNLIANVLEGKDLSGETLVISYVCCEDRAKQVAAKICEKAKFGNVEILKASGLNSLYASDGGIIVSYSF
;
A
#
# COMPACT_ATOMS: atom_id res chain seq x y z
N THR A 1 14.37 -7.22 73.09
CA THR A 1 13.84 -6.34 72.02
C THR A 1 13.61 -7.18 70.79
N LYS A 2 12.32 -7.53 70.56
CA LYS A 2 11.87 -8.33 69.40
C LYS A 2 11.67 -7.42 68.20
N TYR A 3 12.47 -7.55 67.16
CA TYR A 3 12.18 -6.97 65.85
C TYR A 3 11.21 -7.89 65.11
N LYS A 4 9.95 -7.41 64.92
CA LYS A 4 9.02 -8.00 63.96
C LYS A 4 9.47 -7.65 62.56
N LYS A 5 9.89 -8.64 61.76
CA LYS A 5 10.01 -8.52 60.32
C LYS A 5 8.60 -8.39 59.70
N VAL A 6 8.27 -7.21 59.18
CA VAL A 6 7.10 -7.03 58.32
C VAL A 6 7.55 -7.43 56.91
N ILE A 7 7.10 -8.58 56.46
CA ILE A 7 7.24 -9.01 55.06
C ILE A 7 6.10 -8.34 54.28
N ILE A 8 6.42 -7.27 53.54
CA ILE A 8 5.51 -6.68 52.58
C ILE A 8 5.57 -7.55 51.32
N ASN A 9 4.54 -8.39 51.14
CA ASN A 9 4.31 -9.08 49.86
C ASN A 9 3.91 -8.06 48.80
N PHE A 10 4.87 -7.58 48.02
CA PHE A 10 4.60 -6.96 46.75
C PHE A 10 4.09 -8.04 45.78
N LYS A 11 2.78 -8.19 45.64
CA LYS A 11 2.18 -8.77 44.46
C LYS A 11 2.53 -7.84 43.30
N ILE A 12 3.55 -8.19 42.55
CA ILE A 12 3.75 -7.66 41.20
C ILE A 12 2.56 -8.18 40.38
N VAL A 13 1.51 -7.40 40.29
CA VAL A 13 0.46 -7.60 39.27
C VAL A 13 1.15 -7.28 37.96
N CYS A 14 1.69 -8.29 37.30
CA CYS A 14 1.93 -8.19 35.83
C CYS A 14 0.55 -8.00 35.20
N ILE A 15 0.15 -6.76 35.02
CA ILE A 15 -0.85 -6.41 34.01
C ILE A 15 -0.13 -6.73 32.70
N ARG A 16 -0.26 -7.97 32.22
CA ARG A 16 -0.13 -8.24 30.80
C ARG A 16 -1.29 -7.47 30.20
N ASP A 17 -1.02 -6.29 29.67
CA ASP A 17 -1.98 -5.62 28.84
C ASP A 17 -2.46 -6.65 27.82
N LYS A 18 -3.76 -6.96 27.87
CA LYS A 18 -4.36 -7.98 27.01
C LYS A 18 -4.26 -7.41 25.59
N ILE A 19 -3.37 -7.98 24.79
CA ILE A 19 -3.25 -7.60 23.39
C ILE A 19 -4.63 -7.75 22.76
N MET A 20 -5.13 -6.66 22.19
CA MET A 20 -6.41 -6.57 21.51
C MET A 20 -6.48 -7.62 20.39
N LYS A 21 -7.61 -8.32 20.29
CA LYS A 21 -7.87 -9.17 19.13
C LYS A 21 -8.19 -8.27 17.92
N TYR A 22 -7.32 -8.25 16.95
CA TYR A 22 -7.48 -7.39 15.78
C TYR A 22 -7.37 -8.16 14.47
N LYS A 23 -7.91 -7.57 13.41
CA LYS A 23 -7.76 -8.02 12.02
C LYS A 23 -7.30 -6.84 11.16
N ILE A 24 -6.46 -7.12 10.18
CA ILE A 24 -6.07 -6.18 9.13
C ILE A 24 -6.74 -6.63 7.84
N VAL A 25 -7.48 -5.72 7.22
CA VAL A 25 -8.11 -5.90 5.91
C VAL A 25 -7.48 -4.92 4.94
N VAL A 26 -7.01 -5.40 3.81
CA VAL A 26 -6.47 -4.55 2.74
C VAL A 26 -7.21 -4.82 1.44
N ASP A 27 -7.20 -3.89 0.52
CA ASP A 27 -7.57 -4.23 -0.85
C ASP A 27 -6.38 -4.85 -1.60
N SER A 28 -6.60 -5.37 -2.79
CA SER A 28 -5.56 -6.05 -3.56
C SER A 28 -4.51 -5.13 -4.17
N CYS A 29 -4.58 -3.83 -3.94
CA CYS A 29 -3.51 -2.90 -4.34
C CYS A 29 -2.30 -3.00 -3.41
N CYS A 30 -2.45 -3.61 -2.24
CA CYS A 30 -1.36 -3.89 -1.31
C CYS A 30 -0.43 -4.98 -1.89
N ASP A 31 0.80 -4.63 -2.25
CA ASP A 31 1.79 -5.60 -2.72
C ASP A 31 2.37 -6.37 -1.52
N LEU A 32 2.15 -7.69 -1.48
CA LEU A 32 2.42 -8.48 -0.30
C LEU A 32 3.87 -8.95 -0.20
N THR A 33 4.46 -8.75 0.97
CA THR A 33 5.70 -9.44 1.34
C THR A 33 5.44 -10.91 1.72
N ALA A 34 6.48 -11.72 1.72
CA ALA A 34 6.35 -13.16 2.01
C ALA A 34 5.81 -13.44 3.42
N ASP A 35 6.15 -12.61 4.41
CA ASP A 35 5.64 -12.73 5.78
C ASP A 35 4.17 -12.35 5.90
N MET A 36 3.69 -11.33 5.18
CA MET A 36 2.28 -10.90 5.22
C MET A 36 1.31 -12.01 4.77
N LYS A 37 1.73 -12.85 3.84
CA LYS A 37 0.94 -14.00 3.36
C LYS A 37 0.67 -15.06 4.45
N ASN A 38 1.42 -15.01 5.56
CA ASN A 38 1.31 -15.94 6.67
C ASN A 38 0.73 -15.29 7.94
N TRP A 39 0.16 -14.07 7.86
CA TRP A 39 -0.50 -13.46 9.01
C TRP A 39 -1.88 -14.06 9.20
N ASP A 40 -2.15 -14.62 10.38
CA ASP A 40 -3.43 -15.31 10.69
C ASP A 40 -4.63 -14.36 10.75
N ASN A 41 -4.40 -13.07 11.01
CA ASN A 41 -5.40 -12.02 11.17
C ASN A 41 -5.38 -11.00 10.02
N PHE A 42 -5.17 -11.49 8.79
CA PHE A 42 -5.04 -10.68 7.59
C PHE A 42 -5.98 -11.17 6.49
N GLU A 43 -6.67 -10.24 5.83
CA GLU A 43 -7.56 -10.56 4.71
C GLU A 43 -7.42 -9.54 3.59
N ILE A 44 -7.51 -10.02 2.34
CA ILE A 44 -7.49 -9.20 1.14
C ILE A 44 -8.89 -9.18 0.54
N VAL A 45 -9.39 -7.97 0.25
CA VAL A 45 -10.62 -7.78 -0.52
C VAL A 45 -10.24 -7.46 -1.97
N PRO A 46 -10.38 -8.40 -2.90
CA PRO A 46 -9.82 -8.28 -4.24
C PRO A 46 -10.63 -7.33 -5.12
N LEU A 47 -9.92 -6.51 -5.89
CA LEU A 47 -10.50 -5.78 -7.01
C LEU A 47 -10.77 -6.74 -8.18
N THR A 48 -11.66 -6.33 -9.08
CA THR A 48 -11.89 -7.04 -10.34
C THR A 48 -11.08 -6.41 -11.46
N LEU A 49 -10.46 -7.26 -12.30
CA LEU A 49 -9.70 -6.85 -13.47
C LEU A 49 -10.36 -7.45 -14.73
N GLU A 50 -10.41 -6.66 -15.81
CA GLU A 50 -11.08 -7.04 -17.06
C GLU A 50 -10.21 -6.70 -18.27
N ILE A 51 -10.05 -7.68 -19.19
CA ILE A 51 -9.37 -7.53 -20.48
C ILE A 51 -10.29 -8.10 -21.55
N GLY A 52 -11.04 -7.26 -22.29
CA GLY A 52 -12.11 -7.73 -23.15
C GLY A 52 -13.15 -8.53 -22.35
N ASP A 53 -13.40 -9.78 -22.75
CA ASP A 53 -14.33 -10.69 -22.06
C ASP A 53 -13.64 -11.47 -20.91
N TYR A 54 -12.33 -11.35 -20.75
CA TYR A 54 -11.59 -11.99 -19.66
C TYR A 54 -11.70 -11.19 -18.38
N ARG A 55 -12.31 -11.80 -17.36
CA ARG A 55 -12.54 -11.20 -16.05
C ARG A 55 -11.95 -12.07 -14.96
N ILE A 56 -11.16 -11.47 -14.07
CA ILE A 56 -10.55 -12.14 -12.91
C ILE A 56 -10.64 -11.25 -11.66
N PHE A 57 -10.51 -11.89 -10.49
CA PHE A 57 -10.22 -11.20 -9.25
C PHE A 57 -8.70 -11.06 -9.08
N ASP A 58 -8.29 -9.96 -8.49
CA ASP A 58 -6.90 -9.70 -8.12
C ASP A 58 -6.62 -10.36 -6.76
N ASP A 59 -6.57 -11.68 -6.76
CA ASP A 59 -6.40 -12.54 -5.58
C ASP A 59 -5.13 -13.40 -5.68
N GLU A 60 -5.01 -14.41 -4.82
CA GLU A 60 -3.87 -15.33 -4.78
C GLU A 60 -3.66 -16.14 -6.08
N ASN A 61 -4.67 -16.22 -6.94
CA ASN A 61 -4.61 -16.91 -8.23
C ASN A 61 -4.10 -15.99 -9.36
N PHE A 62 -3.89 -14.69 -9.08
CA PHE A 62 -3.41 -13.73 -10.06
C PHE A 62 -2.01 -14.09 -10.55
N ASN A 63 -1.87 -14.22 -11.87
CA ASN A 63 -0.60 -14.44 -12.54
C ASN A 63 -0.22 -13.22 -13.37
N GLN A 64 0.81 -12.49 -12.92
CA GLN A 64 1.27 -11.24 -13.54
C GLN A 64 1.69 -11.44 -15.00
N ASP A 65 2.46 -12.53 -15.29
CA ASP A 65 3.04 -12.76 -16.61
C ASP A 65 1.93 -13.07 -17.63
N ASP A 66 0.94 -13.92 -17.28
CA ASP A 66 -0.24 -14.21 -18.11
C ASP A 66 -1.09 -12.98 -18.32
N PHE A 67 -1.36 -12.21 -17.24
CA PHE A 67 -2.16 -10.99 -17.31
C PHE A 67 -1.54 -9.95 -18.24
N ILE A 68 -0.23 -9.70 -18.13
CA ILE A 68 0.49 -8.75 -19.00
C ILE A 68 0.51 -9.24 -20.44
N ALA A 69 0.67 -10.55 -20.69
CA ALA A 69 0.61 -11.11 -22.04
C ALA A 69 -0.77 -10.88 -22.67
N ARG A 70 -1.87 -11.13 -21.95
CA ARG A 70 -3.25 -10.88 -22.40
C ARG A 70 -3.50 -9.41 -22.64
N MET A 71 -3.05 -8.54 -21.72
CA MET A 71 -3.18 -7.10 -21.86
C MET A 71 -2.50 -6.59 -23.13
N LYS A 72 -1.28 -7.06 -23.42
CA LYS A 72 -0.58 -6.75 -24.68
C LYS A 72 -1.34 -7.24 -25.91
N ALA A 73 -1.86 -8.46 -25.88
CA ALA A 73 -2.65 -9.02 -26.97
C ALA A 73 -3.95 -8.23 -27.24
N ASN A 74 -4.51 -7.59 -26.19
CA ASN A 74 -5.70 -6.73 -26.27
C ASN A 74 -5.35 -5.24 -26.53
N GLY A 75 -4.19 -4.94 -27.09
CA GLY A 75 -3.77 -3.56 -27.41
C GLY A 75 -3.53 -2.67 -26.20
N GLY A 76 -3.24 -3.26 -25.02
CA GLY A 76 -3.01 -2.55 -23.77
C GLY A 76 -4.28 -2.12 -23.03
N ASN A 77 -5.47 -2.46 -23.56
CA ASN A 77 -6.74 -2.07 -22.95
C ASN A 77 -7.13 -3.06 -21.83
N ALA A 78 -7.21 -2.54 -20.63
CA ALA A 78 -7.73 -3.25 -19.47
C ALA A 78 -8.51 -2.28 -18.58
N LYS A 79 -9.44 -2.82 -17.80
CA LYS A 79 -10.28 -2.07 -16.85
C LYS A 79 -10.19 -2.69 -15.48
N SER A 80 -10.58 -1.94 -14.47
CA SER A 80 -10.72 -2.42 -13.11
C SER A 80 -12.01 -1.92 -12.47
N ALA A 81 -12.55 -2.71 -11.54
CA ALA A 81 -13.66 -2.30 -10.69
C ALA A 81 -13.29 -2.49 -9.21
N CYS A 82 -13.69 -1.54 -8.38
CA CYS A 82 -13.52 -1.66 -6.93
C CYS A 82 -14.42 -2.78 -6.38
N PRO A 83 -14.06 -3.38 -5.23
CA PRO A 83 -14.90 -4.36 -4.55
C PRO A 83 -16.26 -3.74 -4.16
N ALA A 84 -17.30 -4.58 -4.12
CA ALA A 84 -18.60 -4.15 -3.61
C ALA A 84 -18.57 -3.97 -2.08
N PRO A 85 -19.43 -3.10 -1.50
CA PRO A 85 -19.53 -2.91 -0.06
C PRO A 85 -19.74 -4.18 0.74
N ASP A 86 -20.54 -5.13 0.22
CA ASP A 86 -20.78 -6.44 0.85
C ASP A 86 -19.50 -7.29 1.00
N ALA A 87 -18.53 -7.15 0.08
CA ALA A 87 -17.25 -7.85 0.20
C ALA A 87 -16.46 -7.33 1.41
N PHE A 88 -16.44 -6.02 1.63
CA PHE A 88 -15.84 -5.41 2.81
C PHE A 88 -16.60 -5.77 4.08
N LYS A 89 -17.96 -5.67 4.07
CA LYS A 89 -18.79 -6.08 5.19
C LYS A 89 -18.44 -7.49 5.65
N LYS A 90 -18.35 -8.44 4.73
CA LYS A 90 -17.98 -9.83 5.03
C LYS A 90 -16.57 -9.93 5.63
N ALA A 91 -15.61 -9.17 5.11
CA ALA A 91 -14.25 -9.15 5.63
C ALA A 91 -14.15 -8.59 7.06
N TYR A 92 -15.16 -7.86 7.55
CA TYR A 92 -15.21 -7.35 8.92
C TYR A 92 -15.73 -8.37 9.94
N GLU A 93 -16.31 -9.48 9.49
CA GLU A 93 -16.82 -10.55 10.35
C GLU A 93 -15.69 -11.29 11.09
N GLY A 94 -16.05 -11.95 12.19
CA GLY A 94 -15.15 -12.75 13.02
C GLY A 94 -15.04 -12.23 14.45
N ASP A 95 -14.37 -12.99 15.31
CA ASP A 95 -14.18 -12.67 16.73
C ASP A 95 -12.97 -11.73 16.93
N TYR A 96 -13.14 -10.46 16.54
CA TYR A 96 -12.14 -9.40 16.67
C TYR A 96 -12.73 -8.20 17.45
N GLU A 97 -11.91 -7.58 18.29
CA GLU A 97 -12.24 -6.33 19.01
C GLU A 97 -12.08 -5.11 18.07
N ALA A 98 -11.14 -5.21 17.11
CA ALA A 98 -10.90 -4.17 16.10
C ALA A 98 -10.61 -4.75 14.70
N VAL A 99 -11.05 -4.04 13.67
CA VAL A 99 -10.69 -4.30 12.27
C VAL A 99 -10.09 -3.03 11.69
N PHE A 100 -8.84 -3.10 11.29
CA PHE A 100 -8.12 -2.01 10.60
C PHE A 100 -8.17 -2.27 9.11
N VAL A 101 -8.77 -1.37 8.38
CA VAL A 101 -9.01 -1.49 6.94
C VAL A 101 -8.13 -0.48 6.21
N LEU A 102 -7.38 -0.90 5.21
CA LEU A 102 -6.53 -0.03 4.42
C LEU A 102 -6.87 -0.19 2.95
N THR A 103 -7.03 0.91 2.24
CA THR A 103 -7.39 0.90 0.82
C THR A 103 -6.49 1.80 0.00
N ILE A 104 -6.44 1.54 -1.30
CA ILE A 104 -5.90 2.48 -2.29
C ILE A 104 -6.53 3.87 -2.12
N THR A 105 -5.78 4.91 -2.51
CA THR A 105 -6.26 6.30 -2.43
C THR A 105 -7.64 6.51 -3.05
N ASN A 106 -8.49 7.23 -2.34
CA ASN A 106 -9.83 7.62 -2.79
C ASN A 106 -9.81 8.54 -4.04
N GLN A 107 -8.65 9.13 -4.35
CA GLN A 107 -8.46 9.98 -5.52
C GLN A 107 -8.40 9.20 -6.84
N LEU A 108 -8.12 7.89 -6.78
CA LEU A 108 -7.95 7.03 -7.96
C LEU A 108 -9.00 5.91 -8.03
N SER A 109 -9.63 5.55 -6.90
CA SER A 109 -10.56 4.43 -6.82
C SER A 109 -11.72 4.69 -5.86
N GLY A 110 -12.88 4.08 -6.15
CA GLY A 110 -14.02 4.05 -5.23
C GLY A 110 -13.87 3.10 -4.05
N THR A 111 -12.75 2.37 -3.94
CA THR A 111 -12.54 1.31 -2.94
C THR A 111 -12.68 1.82 -1.50
N TYR A 112 -12.11 2.98 -1.19
CA TYR A 112 -12.26 3.61 0.14
C TYR A 112 -13.74 3.85 0.50
N ASN A 113 -14.52 4.41 -0.43
CA ASN A 113 -15.94 4.64 -0.20
C ASN A 113 -16.72 3.30 -0.09
N SER A 114 -16.33 2.30 -0.85
CA SER A 114 -16.91 0.95 -0.75
C SER A 114 -16.64 0.33 0.63
N ALA A 115 -15.43 0.49 1.17
CA ALA A 115 -15.08 0.04 2.51
C ALA A 115 -15.89 0.77 3.61
N LEU A 116 -16.09 2.09 3.47
CA LEU A 116 -16.94 2.86 4.40
C LEU A 116 -18.41 2.42 4.33
N GLN A 117 -18.94 2.17 3.14
CA GLN A 117 -20.30 1.64 3.00
C GLN A 117 -20.41 0.23 3.60
N GLY A 118 -19.41 -0.64 3.39
CA GLY A 118 -19.33 -1.95 4.02
C GLY A 118 -19.35 -1.87 5.55
N LYS A 119 -18.68 -0.85 6.13
CA LYS A 119 -18.73 -0.58 7.57
C LYS A 119 -20.16 -0.21 8.01
N MET A 120 -20.82 0.69 7.30
CA MET A 120 -22.20 1.07 7.62
C MET A 120 -23.15 -0.15 7.58
N LEU A 121 -23.05 -0.98 6.53
CA LEU A 121 -23.84 -2.22 6.41
C LEU A 121 -23.53 -3.21 7.54
N TYR A 122 -22.27 -3.30 7.99
CA TYR A 122 -21.89 -4.13 9.13
C TYR A 122 -22.52 -3.62 10.43
N GLU A 123 -22.40 -2.33 10.73
CA GLU A 123 -22.92 -1.68 11.93
C GLU A 123 -24.46 -1.73 11.99
N GLU A 124 -25.15 -1.71 10.85
CA GLU A 124 -26.62 -1.89 10.76
C GLU A 124 -27.06 -3.32 11.05
N GLU A 125 -26.26 -4.33 10.64
CA GLU A 125 -26.61 -5.74 10.83
C GLU A 125 -26.17 -6.30 12.18
N PHE A 126 -24.96 -5.92 12.61
CA PHE A 126 -24.34 -6.42 13.83
C PHE A 126 -24.30 -5.30 14.90
N ASN A 127 -24.98 -5.55 16.00
CA ASN A 127 -25.00 -4.60 17.14
C ASN A 127 -23.92 -5.03 18.16
N ASP A 128 -22.66 -5.03 17.73
CA ASP A 128 -21.51 -5.35 18.57
C ASP A 128 -20.63 -4.11 18.83
N ASP A 129 -19.68 -4.21 19.77
CA ASP A 129 -18.75 -3.12 20.14
C ASP A 129 -17.50 -3.07 19.27
N LYS A 130 -17.43 -3.83 18.16
CA LYS A 130 -16.28 -3.91 17.27
C LYS A 130 -15.92 -2.56 16.68
N LYS A 131 -14.64 -2.21 16.76
CA LYS A 131 -14.11 -0.99 16.17
C LYS A 131 -13.62 -1.24 14.73
N ILE A 132 -14.32 -0.70 13.74
CA ILE A 132 -13.90 -0.75 12.34
C ILE A 132 -13.33 0.61 11.96
N ILE A 133 -12.03 0.63 11.64
CA ILE A 133 -11.29 1.86 11.29
C ILE A 133 -10.80 1.72 9.85
N VAL A 134 -11.28 2.60 8.97
CA VAL A 134 -10.93 2.58 7.53
C VAL A 134 -9.94 3.70 7.24
N PHE A 135 -8.78 3.34 6.71
CA PHE A 135 -7.72 4.26 6.30
C PHE A 135 -7.70 4.41 4.78
N ASP A 136 -7.62 5.64 4.32
CA ASP A 136 -7.18 5.96 2.98
C ASP A 136 -5.64 5.97 2.98
N SER A 137 -4.99 5.09 2.21
CA SER A 137 -3.54 5.07 2.13
C SER A 137 -2.94 6.33 1.51
N LEU A 138 -3.76 7.15 0.84
CA LEU A 138 -3.35 8.27 -0.02
C LEU A 138 -2.32 7.83 -1.09
N ALA A 139 -2.28 6.55 -1.40
CA ALA A 139 -1.32 5.91 -2.28
C ALA A 139 -1.85 4.58 -2.83
N THR A 140 -0.94 3.66 -3.16
CA THR A 140 -1.15 2.29 -3.61
C THR A 140 0.11 1.46 -3.40
N SER A 141 0.09 0.18 -3.74
CA SER A 141 1.29 -0.65 -3.91
C SER A 141 2.07 -0.83 -2.59
N GLY A 142 3.39 -0.79 -2.65
CA GLY A 142 4.28 -0.95 -1.49
C GLY A 142 4.05 0.07 -0.37
N LEU A 143 3.34 1.19 -0.59
CA LEU A 143 3.01 2.09 0.51
C LEU A 143 1.91 1.49 1.39
N GLU A 144 0.95 0.78 0.81
CA GLU A 144 -0.03 0.02 1.61
C GLU A 144 0.66 -1.09 2.41
N THR A 145 1.66 -1.75 1.83
CA THR A 145 2.52 -2.71 2.53
C THR A 145 3.16 -2.11 3.79
N LEU A 146 3.75 -0.92 3.66
CA LEU A 146 4.38 -0.20 4.78
C LEU A 146 3.36 0.14 5.87
N VAL A 147 2.19 0.65 5.47
CA VAL A 147 1.12 1.02 6.42
C VAL A 147 0.54 -0.20 7.11
N ALA A 148 0.27 -1.28 6.40
CA ALA A 148 -0.23 -2.53 6.99
C ALA A 148 0.75 -3.11 8.03
N LYS A 149 2.06 -3.11 7.73
CA LYS A 149 3.11 -3.51 8.67
C LYS A 149 3.16 -2.58 9.90
N LYS A 150 2.98 -1.28 9.71
CA LYS A 150 2.92 -0.31 10.82
C LYS A 150 1.69 -0.52 11.69
N ILE A 151 0.51 -0.78 11.11
CA ILE A 151 -0.72 -1.11 11.86
C ILE A 151 -0.47 -2.35 12.74
N LYS A 152 0.09 -3.43 12.14
CA LYS A 152 0.41 -4.66 12.87
C LYS A 152 1.32 -4.37 14.07
N ALA A 153 2.41 -3.66 13.85
CA ALA A 153 3.38 -3.34 14.90
C ALA A 153 2.75 -2.55 16.06
N LEU A 154 1.86 -1.59 15.75
CA LEU A 154 1.16 -0.79 16.76
C LEU A 154 0.13 -1.62 17.54
N ALA A 155 -0.65 -2.46 16.86
CA ALA A 155 -1.63 -3.33 17.49
C ALA A 155 -0.95 -4.34 18.44
N GLU A 156 0.19 -4.92 18.02
CA GLU A 156 0.99 -5.85 18.83
C GLU A 156 1.72 -5.17 20.00
N SER A 157 1.94 -3.86 19.93
CA SER A 157 2.53 -3.09 21.03
C SER A 157 1.56 -2.82 22.20
N GLY A 158 0.28 -3.20 22.07
CA GLY A 158 -0.74 -3.00 23.09
C GLY A 158 -1.37 -1.59 23.07
N LYS A 159 -1.17 -0.79 22.02
CA LYS A 159 -1.84 0.51 21.85
C LYS A 159 -3.35 0.33 21.66
N ASN A 160 -4.15 1.28 22.16
CA ASN A 160 -5.59 1.32 21.89
C ASN A 160 -5.88 1.78 20.45
N THR A 161 -7.10 1.55 20.00
CA THR A 161 -7.54 1.83 18.62
C THR A 161 -7.43 3.30 18.24
N ASP A 162 -7.74 4.22 19.15
CA ASP A 162 -7.74 5.67 18.86
C ASP A 162 -6.30 6.20 18.67
N ASP A 163 -5.36 5.69 19.45
CA ASP A 163 -3.93 6.03 19.32
C ASP A 163 -3.35 5.43 18.04
N ILE A 164 -3.72 4.18 17.71
CA ILE A 164 -3.34 3.55 16.43
C ILE A 164 -3.85 4.39 15.26
N GLN A 165 -5.13 4.78 15.29
CA GLN A 165 -5.72 5.58 14.23
C GLN A 165 -4.94 6.87 13.99
N LYS A 166 -4.71 7.66 15.03
CA LYS A 166 -3.97 8.93 14.94
C LYS A 166 -2.54 8.74 14.44
N GLU A 167 -1.85 7.71 14.92
CA GLU A 167 -0.46 7.46 14.53
C GLU A 167 -0.37 7.00 13.08
N ILE A 168 -1.30 6.16 12.61
CA ILE A 168 -1.34 5.70 11.22
C ILE A 168 -1.70 6.85 10.27
N GLU A 169 -2.70 7.67 10.58
CA GLU A 169 -3.05 8.85 9.78
C GLU A 169 -1.84 9.81 9.65
N SER A 170 -1.13 10.06 10.76
CA SER A 170 0.09 10.85 10.74
C SER A 170 1.21 10.19 9.94
N TYR A 171 1.43 8.88 10.12
CA TYR A 171 2.44 8.11 9.41
C TYR A 171 2.25 8.14 7.90
N ILE A 172 1.02 7.93 7.42
CA ILE A 172 0.69 7.98 5.99
C ILE A 172 1.08 9.33 5.39
N VAL A 173 0.76 10.44 6.06
CA VAL A 173 0.99 11.79 5.52
C VAL A 173 2.43 12.23 5.66
N ASN A 174 3.05 12.01 6.82
CA ASN A 174 4.29 12.67 7.22
C ASN A 174 5.54 11.78 7.11
N ASN A 175 5.38 10.46 7.12
CA ASN A 175 6.50 9.53 7.22
C ASN A 175 6.59 8.53 6.07
N THR A 176 5.84 8.73 4.99
CA THR A 176 5.89 7.85 3.82
C THR A 176 5.96 8.64 2.53
N GLY A 177 6.53 8.02 1.50
CA GLY A 177 6.58 8.58 0.16
C GLY A 177 6.39 7.52 -0.92
N LEU A 178 5.89 7.96 -2.09
CA LEU A 178 5.75 7.11 -3.26
C LEU A 178 6.15 7.86 -4.52
N TYR A 179 7.00 7.23 -5.32
CA TYR A 179 7.34 7.61 -6.69
C TYR A 179 7.07 6.46 -7.64
N PHE A 180 6.80 6.76 -8.89
CA PHE A 180 6.71 5.75 -9.93
C PHE A 180 7.18 6.28 -11.28
N CYS A 181 7.67 5.34 -12.09
CA CYS A 181 8.00 5.58 -13.48
C CYS A 181 7.53 4.39 -14.31
N LEU A 182 6.64 4.64 -15.26
CA LEU A 182 5.94 3.64 -16.04
C LEU A 182 6.44 3.64 -17.48
N GLU A 183 6.35 2.47 -18.15
CA GLU A 183 6.67 2.37 -19.57
C GLU A 183 5.67 3.17 -20.42
N SER A 184 4.38 3.09 -20.08
CA SER A 184 3.30 3.87 -20.70
C SER A 184 2.37 4.42 -19.61
N LEU A 185 1.69 5.52 -19.92
CA LEU A 185 0.61 6.09 -19.13
C LEU A 185 -0.77 5.83 -19.77
N ASP A 186 -0.83 5.00 -20.81
CA ASP A 186 -2.06 4.79 -21.58
C ASP A 186 -3.17 4.18 -20.72
N ALA A 187 -2.84 3.24 -19.83
CA ALA A 187 -3.81 2.65 -18.91
C ALA A 187 -4.39 3.69 -17.93
N LEU A 188 -3.56 4.58 -17.38
CA LEU A 188 -4.02 5.69 -16.53
C LEU A 188 -4.88 6.69 -17.29
N LYS A 189 -4.53 6.96 -18.55
CA LYS A 189 -5.26 7.88 -19.44
C LYS A 189 -6.62 7.31 -19.86
N SER A 190 -6.65 6.08 -20.38
CA SER A 190 -7.85 5.44 -20.88
C SER A 190 -8.89 5.20 -19.77
N ASN A 191 -8.44 4.97 -18.56
CA ASN A 191 -9.28 4.82 -17.38
C ASN A 191 -9.56 6.13 -16.62
N GLY A 192 -9.12 7.29 -17.14
CA GLY A 192 -9.46 8.61 -16.57
C GLY A 192 -8.75 8.96 -15.26
N ARG A 193 -7.58 8.36 -14.96
CA ARG A 193 -6.81 8.60 -13.70
C ARG A 193 -5.68 9.63 -13.87
N LEU A 194 -5.61 10.29 -15.02
CA LEU A 194 -4.60 11.33 -15.31
C LEU A 194 -5.12 12.76 -15.32
N PHE A 195 -6.33 13.05 -14.85
CA PHE A 195 -6.93 14.38 -14.97
C PHE A 195 -6.06 15.51 -14.43
N ALA A 196 -5.36 15.30 -13.31
CA ALA A 196 -4.48 16.30 -12.72
C ALA A 196 -3.18 16.54 -13.52
N LEU A 197 -2.78 15.61 -14.38
CA LEU A 197 -1.56 15.70 -15.20
C LEU A 197 -1.85 16.07 -16.66
N ALA A 198 -3.09 15.89 -17.12
CA ALA A 198 -3.47 15.94 -18.52
C ALA A 198 -3.03 17.23 -19.25
N ALA A 199 -3.17 18.38 -18.63
CA ALA A 199 -2.83 19.67 -19.26
C ALA A 199 -1.32 19.88 -19.51
N LYS A 200 -0.45 19.18 -18.71
CA LYS A 200 1.02 19.34 -18.82
C LYS A 200 1.72 18.20 -19.58
N VAL A 201 1.03 17.08 -19.77
CA VAL A 201 1.60 15.83 -20.28
C VAL A 201 1.25 15.57 -21.74
N LEU A 202 0.12 16.09 -22.23
CA LEU A 202 -0.41 15.82 -23.56
C LEU A 202 0.46 16.33 -24.73
N GLU A 203 1.42 17.22 -24.48
CA GLU A 203 2.22 17.83 -25.55
C GLU A 203 3.54 17.08 -25.87
N LYS A 204 3.95 16.05 -25.10
CA LYS A 204 5.28 15.45 -25.23
C LYS A 204 5.23 13.93 -25.48
N ILE A 205 5.12 13.54 -26.74
CA ILE A 205 4.90 12.17 -27.24
C ILE A 205 6.07 11.18 -26.99
N ARG A 206 7.23 11.60 -26.48
CA ARG A 206 8.43 10.74 -26.38
C ARG A 206 9.21 10.81 -25.06
N VAL A 207 8.59 11.23 -23.98
CA VAL A 207 9.27 11.32 -22.69
C VAL A 207 8.68 10.33 -21.69
N LYS A 208 9.53 9.79 -20.83
CA LYS A 208 9.13 8.97 -19.67
C LYS A 208 8.93 9.89 -18.48
N LEU A 209 7.77 9.79 -17.86
CA LEU A 209 7.40 10.63 -16.73
C LEU A 209 7.77 9.95 -15.43
N ILE A 210 8.33 10.73 -14.53
CA ILE A 210 8.56 10.38 -13.13
C ILE A 210 7.47 11.08 -12.33
N CYS A 211 6.59 10.31 -11.76
CA CYS A 211 5.48 10.81 -10.97
C CYS A 211 5.66 10.49 -9.49
N ARG A 212 4.94 11.22 -8.65
CA ARG A 212 4.87 10.99 -7.21
C ARG A 212 3.46 11.22 -6.69
N ARG A 213 3.14 10.66 -5.53
CA ARG A 213 1.92 11.02 -4.82
C ARG A 213 2.04 12.43 -4.22
N THR A 214 0.91 13.12 -4.09
CA THR A 214 0.79 14.30 -3.23
C THR A 214 0.35 13.88 -1.83
N THR A 215 0.38 14.81 -0.87
CA THR A 215 -0.14 14.60 0.49
C THR A 215 -1.67 14.37 0.53
N GLN A 216 -2.37 14.65 -0.56
CA GLN A 216 -3.81 14.39 -0.72
C GLN A 216 -4.11 13.10 -1.50
N GLY A 217 -3.10 12.29 -1.86
CA GLY A 217 -3.28 11.05 -2.59
C GLY A 217 -3.45 11.19 -4.11
N ASN A 218 -3.23 12.40 -4.67
CA ASN A 218 -3.24 12.62 -6.11
C ASN A 218 -1.88 12.31 -6.75
N ILE A 219 -1.87 12.08 -8.06
CA ILE A 219 -0.66 11.96 -8.86
C ILE A 219 -0.12 13.34 -9.23
N SER A 220 1.17 13.56 -9.07
CA SER A 220 1.86 14.78 -9.54
C SER A 220 3.13 14.45 -10.31
N LEU A 221 3.47 15.28 -11.30
CA LEU A 221 4.72 15.18 -12.04
C LEU A 221 5.89 15.63 -11.16
N ALA A 222 6.89 14.77 -10.98
CA ALA A 222 8.14 15.09 -10.28
C ALA A 222 9.25 15.48 -11.26
N ALA A 223 9.39 14.74 -12.37
CA ALA A 223 10.39 14.98 -13.41
C ALA A 223 10.04 14.21 -14.69
N GLN A 224 10.90 14.34 -15.70
CA GLN A 224 10.80 13.56 -16.95
C GLN A 224 12.19 13.28 -17.51
N ASP A 225 12.30 12.24 -18.36
CA ASP A 225 13.50 11.96 -19.16
C ASP A 225 13.11 11.31 -20.49
N ILE A 226 14.05 11.22 -21.43
CA ILE A 226 13.78 10.71 -22.79
C ILE A 226 13.79 9.19 -22.89
N THR A 227 14.46 8.50 -21.96
CA THR A 227 14.48 7.03 -21.91
C THR A 227 14.10 6.51 -20.54
N LEU A 228 13.52 5.29 -20.49
CA LEU A 228 13.07 4.68 -19.25
C LEU A 228 14.23 4.49 -18.26
N ASN A 229 15.39 3.99 -18.72
CA ASN A 229 16.54 3.78 -17.84
C ASN A 229 17.05 5.09 -17.21
N ARG A 230 17.13 6.17 -17.98
CA ARG A 230 17.51 7.48 -17.44
C ARG A 230 16.45 8.03 -16.48
N ALA A 231 15.17 7.85 -16.79
CA ALA A 231 14.08 8.22 -15.90
C ALA A 231 14.15 7.46 -14.57
N MET A 232 14.41 6.14 -14.60
CA MET A 232 14.59 5.33 -13.39
C MET A 232 15.77 5.82 -12.53
N MET A 233 16.93 6.09 -13.14
CA MET A 233 18.09 6.62 -12.42
C MET A 233 17.82 8.02 -11.85
N LYS A 234 17.11 8.85 -12.60
CA LYS A 234 16.69 10.18 -12.13
C LYS A 234 15.71 10.09 -10.97
N MET A 235 14.73 9.19 -11.03
CA MET A 235 13.79 8.90 -9.93
C MET A 235 14.55 8.46 -8.68
N SER A 236 15.49 7.54 -8.80
CA SER A 236 16.32 7.07 -7.68
C SER A 236 17.08 8.21 -7.01
N ASN A 237 17.67 9.12 -7.80
CA ASN A 237 18.36 10.28 -7.27
C ASN A 237 17.41 11.27 -6.58
N LEU A 238 16.20 11.49 -7.12
CA LEU A 238 15.18 12.35 -6.51
C LEU A 238 14.76 11.79 -5.14
N ILE A 239 14.53 10.49 -5.04
CA ILE A 239 14.19 9.83 -3.78
C ILE A 239 15.34 9.95 -2.78
N ALA A 240 16.58 9.64 -3.20
CA ALA A 240 17.76 9.73 -2.35
C ALA A 240 17.97 11.16 -1.80
N ASN A 241 17.73 12.19 -2.62
CA ASN A 241 17.85 13.58 -2.18
C ASN A 241 16.74 13.99 -1.17
N VAL A 242 15.50 13.48 -1.32
CA VAL A 242 14.42 13.73 -0.34
C VAL A 242 14.75 13.09 1.02
N LEU A 243 15.53 12.02 1.01
CA LEU A 243 15.90 11.25 2.21
C LEU A 243 17.26 11.64 2.79
N GLU A 244 17.95 12.59 2.19
CA GLU A 244 19.27 13.03 2.65
C GLU A 244 19.24 13.51 4.11
N GLY A 245 20.15 13.00 4.92
CA GLY A 245 20.28 13.35 6.35
C GLY A 245 19.26 12.67 7.27
N LYS A 246 18.37 11.81 6.77
CA LYS A 246 17.43 11.04 7.61
C LYS A 246 18.09 9.75 8.12
N ASP A 247 17.77 9.38 9.35
CA ASP A 247 18.07 8.03 9.87
C ASP A 247 17.01 7.06 9.34
N LEU A 248 17.44 6.16 8.47
CA LEU A 248 16.59 5.15 7.83
C LEU A 248 16.88 3.73 8.33
N SER A 249 17.67 3.59 9.39
CA SER A 249 18.09 2.27 9.92
C SER A 249 16.91 1.40 10.40
N GLY A 250 15.81 2.02 10.81
CA GLY A 250 14.56 1.35 11.18
C GLY A 250 13.50 1.33 10.06
N GLU A 251 13.80 1.93 8.91
CA GLU A 251 12.82 2.19 7.86
C GLU A 251 12.94 1.20 6.70
N THR A 252 11.89 1.14 5.88
CA THR A 252 11.78 0.17 4.78
C THR A 252 11.62 0.88 3.44
N LEU A 253 12.38 0.41 2.45
CA LEU A 253 12.19 0.68 1.03
C LEU A 253 11.45 -0.48 0.38
N VAL A 254 10.34 -0.21 -0.30
CA VAL A 254 9.60 -1.21 -1.08
C VAL A 254 9.62 -0.83 -2.55
N ILE A 255 10.05 -1.74 -3.40
CA ILE A 255 10.05 -1.57 -4.85
C ILE A 255 9.16 -2.62 -5.48
N SER A 256 8.05 -2.19 -6.04
CA SER A 256 7.13 -3.04 -6.78
C SER A 256 7.41 -2.94 -8.28
N TYR A 257 7.45 -4.09 -8.97
CA TYR A 257 7.81 -4.17 -10.38
C TYR A 257 6.82 -5.00 -11.18
N VAL A 258 6.76 -4.71 -12.49
CA VAL A 258 5.99 -5.50 -13.45
C VAL A 258 6.94 -6.08 -14.49
N CYS A 259 7.14 -7.39 -14.47
CA CYS A 259 7.98 -8.16 -15.41
C CYS A 259 9.43 -7.64 -15.60
N CYS A 260 10.00 -6.95 -14.60
CA CYS A 260 11.33 -6.30 -14.72
C CYS A 260 12.13 -6.31 -13.41
N GLU A 261 12.26 -7.48 -12.77
CA GLU A 261 12.92 -7.64 -11.47
C GLU A 261 14.35 -7.07 -11.42
N ASP A 262 15.15 -7.31 -12.47
CA ASP A 262 16.53 -6.80 -12.52
C ASP A 262 16.58 -5.26 -12.51
N ARG A 263 15.62 -4.61 -13.17
CA ARG A 263 15.48 -3.15 -13.12
C ARG A 263 15.11 -2.70 -11.70
N ALA A 264 14.22 -3.41 -11.02
CA ALA A 264 13.86 -3.11 -9.63
C ALA A 264 15.08 -3.19 -8.70
N LYS A 265 15.91 -4.25 -8.86
CA LYS A 265 17.18 -4.39 -8.12
C LYS A 265 18.16 -3.24 -8.39
N GLN A 266 18.28 -2.80 -9.66
CA GLN A 266 19.11 -1.65 -10.02
C GLN A 266 18.62 -0.35 -9.40
N VAL A 267 17.29 -0.11 -9.40
CA VAL A 267 16.67 1.06 -8.75
C VAL A 267 16.93 1.03 -7.23
N ALA A 268 16.74 -0.12 -6.58
CA ALA A 268 17.03 -0.31 -5.17
C ALA A 268 18.48 0.01 -4.84
N ALA A 269 19.42 -0.60 -5.57
CA ALA A 269 20.85 -0.38 -5.38
C ALA A 269 21.21 1.10 -5.51
N LYS A 270 20.63 1.79 -6.52
CA LYS A 270 20.90 3.20 -6.77
C LYS A 270 20.38 4.12 -5.65
N ILE A 271 19.21 3.83 -5.09
CA ILE A 271 18.66 4.56 -3.94
C ILE A 271 19.55 4.31 -2.71
N CYS A 272 19.91 3.05 -2.47
CA CYS A 272 20.70 2.64 -1.30
C CYS A 272 22.17 3.06 -1.35
N GLU A 273 22.68 3.61 -2.46
CA GLU A 273 24.00 4.26 -2.47
C GLU A 273 24.07 5.42 -1.45
N LYS A 274 22.97 6.19 -1.30
CA LYS A 274 22.88 7.37 -0.46
C LYS A 274 21.94 7.23 0.73
N ALA A 275 20.81 6.51 0.55
CA ALA A 275 19.79 6.29 1.56
C ALA A 275 19.92 4.88 2.16
N LYS A 276 20.38 4.78 3.43
CA LYS A 276 20.70 3.52 4.08
C LYS A 276 19.49 2.96 4.83
N PHE A 277 18.57 2.33 4.13
CA PHE A 277 17.42 1.66 4.71
C PHE A 277 17.81 0.43 5.52
N GLY A 278 17.10 0.19 6.63
CA GLY A 278 17.23 -1.03 7.44
C GLY A 278 16.67 -2.26 6.74
N ASN A 279 15.63 -2.07 5.92
CA ASN A 279 15.04 -3.15 5.12
C ASN A 279 14.74 -2.70 3.67
N VAL A 280 14.89 -3.63 2.72
CA VAL A 280 14.58 -3.41 1.31
C VAL A 280 13.79 -4.60 0.78
N GLU A 281 12.55 -4.33 0.35
CA GLU A 281 11.66 -5.32 -0.25
C GLU A 281 11.54 -5.08 -1.75
N ILE A 282 11.68 -6.14 -2.54
CA ILE A 282 11.48 -6.11 -4.01
C ILE A 282 10.35 -7.07 -4.32
N LEU A 283 9.21 -6.53 -4.75
CA LEU A 283 7.95 -7.26 -4.85
C LEU A 283 7.43 -7.27 -6.29
N LYS A 284 6.87 -8.40 -6.72
CA LYS A 284 5.98 -8.39 -7.89
C LYS A 284 4.75 -7.56 -7.56
N ALA A 285 4.40 -6.61 -8.43
CA ALA A 285 3.20 -5.82 -8.28
C ALA A 285 1.94 -6.69 -8.40
N SER A 286 0.93 -6.38 -7.61
CA SER A 286 -0.41 -6.98 -7.67
C SER A 286 -1.10 -6.70 -9.01
N GLY A 287 -2.27 -7.27 -9.22
CA GLY A 287 -2.96 -7.17 -10.50
C GLY A 287 -3.34 -5.75 -10.89
N LEU A 288 -3.91 -4.96 -9.97
CA LEU A 288 -4.24 -3.57 -10.26
C LEU A 288 -2.99 -2.74 -10.55
N ASN A 289 -1.96 -2.88 -9.72
CA ASN A 289 -0.70 -2.18 -9.91
C ASN A 289 -0.04 -2.59 -11.23
N SER A 290 -0.12 -3.88 -11.62
CA SER A 290 0.38 -4.40 -12.89
C SER A 290 -0.38 -3.84 -14.10
N LEU A 291 -1.72 -3.69 -13.98
CA LEU A 291 -2.55 -3.08 -15.03
C LEU A 291 -2.06 -1.66 -15.34
N TYR A 292 -1.89 -0.83 -14.31
CA TYR A 292 -1.54 0.57 -14.51
C TYR A 292 -0.05 0.81 -14.74
N ALA A 293 0.82 0.00 -14.13
CA ALA A 293 2.25 0.14 -14.33
C ALA A 293 2.74 -0.46 -15.65
N SER A 294 2.01 -1.42 -16.21
CA SER A 294 2.35 -2.13 -17.44
C SER A 294 3.74 -2.79 -17.38
N ASP A 295 4.09 -3.55 -18.42
CA ASP A 295 5.40 -4.21 -18.50
C ASP A 295 6.56 -3.20 -18.40
N GLY A 296 7.50 -3.45 -17.49
CA GLY A 296 8.66 -2.59 -17.25
C GLY A 296 8.44 -1.45 -16.26
N GLY A 297 7.21 -1.28 -15.73
CA GLY A 297 6.89 -0.24 -14.74
C GLY A 297 7.47 -0.54 -13.36
N ILE A 298 7.86 0.52 -12.64
CA ILE A 298 8.39 0.48 -11.28
C ILE A 298 7.63 1.48 -10.41
N ILE A 299 7.21 1.01 -9.24
CA ILE A 299 6.64 1.82 -8.16
C ILE A 299 7.58 1.71 -6.96
N VAL A 300 7.98 2.82 -6.40
CA VAL A 300 8.90 2.90 -5.24
C VAL A 300 8.18 3.55 -4.09
N SER A 301 8.01 2.83 -3.00
CA SER A 301 7.42 3.30 -1.74
C SER A 301 8.47 3.24 -0.64
N TYR A 302 8.44 4.18 0.29
CA TYR A 302 9.41 4.23 1.37
C TYR A 302 8.82 4.90 2.61
N SER A 303 9.34 4.50 3.78
CA SER A 303 9.13 5.19 5.06
C SER A 303 10.37 5.99 5.47
N PHE A 304 10.18 7.00 6.37
CA PHE A 304 11.28 7.85 6.83
C PHE A 304 10.98 8.62 8.13
#